data_f02c213970f0499736001320383214ea
#
_entry.id   f02c213970f0499736001320383214ea
#
_cell.length_a   1.000
_cell.length_b   1.000
_cell.length_c   1.000
_cell.angle_alpha   90.00
_cell.angle_beta   90.00
_cell.angle_gamma   90.00
#
_symmetry.space_group_name_H-M   'P 1'
#
loop_
_entity.id
_entity.type
_entity.pdbx_description
1 polymer ?
#
loop_
_entity_poly.entity_id
_entity_poly.type
_entity_poly.pdbx_seq_one_letter_code
_entity_poly.pdbx_strand_id
1 'polypeptide(L)'
;MYHPKDLSGKVALVTGASRGIGKAIALHLGELGAEVIVNYSSSDEKANEVIEKIKTFGQKSYKVKFDVSDEDAVNNAIETIINESGKIDILVNNAGITRDSLLMRMKSSQWDDVLNTNLKGVFLCTKYVSKFMIKQRSGKIINITSIVGLIGNPGQANYSAAKAGVIGFTKTCAKEFASRGINVNAIAPGFIETEMT
;
A
#
# COMPACT_ATOMS: atom_id res chain seq x y z
N MET A 1 7.23 -1.88 -30.06
CA MET A 1 5.92 -1.90 -29.37
C MET A 1 6.17 -2.41 -27.95
N TYR A 2 5.86 -1.61 -26.94
CA TYR A 2 6.03 -2.03 -25.54
C TYR A 2 4.88 -3.02 -25.24
N HIS A 3 5.18 -4.30 -25.10
CA HIS A 3 4.20 -5.24 -24.60
C HIS A 3 4.09 -5.02 -23.08
N PRO A 4 2.93 -4.68 -22.53
CA PRO A 4 2.74 -4.61 -21.10
C PRO A 4 3.11 -5.97 -20.52
N LYS A 5 3.85 -5.97 -19.41
CA LYS A 5 4.19 -7.23 -18.74
C LYS A 5 2.89 -7.89 -18.30
N ASP A 6 2.71 -9.12 -18.73
CA ASP A 6 1.59 -9.93 -18.30
C ASP A 6 1.76 -10.29 -16.82
N LEU A 7 0.77 -9.93 -15.99
CA LEU A 7 0.68 -10.28 -14.58
C LEU A 7 -0.29 -11.45 -14.34
N SER A 8 -0.64 -12.20 -15.38
CA SER A 8 -1.52 -13.36 -15.26
C SER A 8 -1.00 -14.34 -14.20
N GLY A 9 -1.89 -14.79 -13.33
CA GLY A 9 -1.56 -15.66 -12.20
C GLY A 9 -0.80 -14.98 -11.06
N LYS A 10 -0.59 -13.65 -11.07
CA LYS A 10 -0.07 -12.89 -9.94
C LYS A 10 -1.19 -12.41 -9.05
N VAL A 11 -0.93 -12.37 -7.75
CA VAL A 11 -1.86 -11.88 -6.72
C VAL A 11 -1.28 -10.59 -6.13
N ALA A 12 -2.05 -9.52 -6.20
CA ALA A 12 -1.67 -8.19 -5.73
C ALA A 12 -2.57 -7.69 -4.62
N LEU A 13 -1.99 -7.33 -3.47
CA LEU A 13 -2.67 -6.60 -2.41
C LEU A 13 -2.33 -5.11 -2.51
N VAL A 14 -3.36 -4.25 -2.61
CA VAL A 14 -3.19 -2.80 -2.63
C VAL A 14 -3.90 -2.19 -1.43
N THR A 15 -3.15 -1.55 -0.52
CA THR A 15 -3.74 -0.91 0.65
C THR A 15 -4.29 0.48 0.33
N GLY A 16 -5.44 0.84 0.93
CA GLY A 16 -6.13 2.10 0.66
C GLY A 16 -6.56 2.23 -0.81
N ALA A 17 -7.05 1.14 -1.41
CA ALA A 17 -7.31 1.05 -2.84
C ALA A 17 -8.74 1.46 -3.26
N SER A 18 -9.57 1.96 -2.35
CA SER A 18 -10.95 2.36 -2.66
C SER A 18 -11.04 3.69 -3.44
N ARG A 19 -9.97 4.50 -3.45
CA ARG A 19 -9.94 5.83 -4.11
C ARG A 19 -8.52 6.26 -4.49
N GLY A 20 -8.43 7.41 -5.18
CA GLY A 20 -7.17 8.09 -5.50
C GLY A 20 -6.13 7.21 -6.18
N ILE A 21 -4.88 7.38 -5.77
CA ILE A 21 -3.72 6.65 -6.33
C ILE A 21 -3.89 5.13 -6.16
N GLY A 22 -4.36 4.68 -5.00
CA GLY A 22 -4.56 3.25 -4.74
C GLY A 22 -5.58 2.61 -5.68
N LYS A 23 -6.71 3.31 -5.96
CA LYS A 23 -7.70 2.88 -6.96
C LYS A 23 -7.07 2.77 -8.35
N ALA A 24 -6.33 3.79 -8.78
CA ALA A 24 -5.68 3.78 -10.09
C ALA A 24 -4.69 2.62 -10.23
N ILE A 25 -3.87 2.37 -9.20
CA ILE A 25 -2.94 1.24 -9.16
C ILE A 25 -3.68 -0.10 -9.21
N ALA A 26 -4.74 -0.28 -8.41
CA ALA A 26 -5.52 -1.51 -8.38
C ALA A 26 -6.15 -1.82 -9.75
N LEU A 27 -6.74 -0.82 -10.38
CA LEU A 27 -7.32 -0.96 -11.74
C LEU A 27 -6.25 -1.35 -12.75
N HIS A 28 -5.11 -0.68 -12.75
CA HIS A 28 -4.05 -0.95 -13.73
C HIS A 28 -3.42 -2.35 -13.52
N LEU A 29 -3.24 -2.80 -12.28
CA LEU A 29 -2.78 -4.17 -12.01
C LEU A 29 -3.80 -5.22 -12.53
N GLY A 30 -5.10 -4.93 -12.39
CA GLY A 30 -6.15 -5.78 -12.97
C GLY A 30 -6.13 -5.80 -14.49
N GLU A 31 -5.95 -4.66 -15.16
CA GLU A 31 -5.78 -4.57 -16.62
C GLU A 31 -4.57 -5.39 -17.11
N LEU A 32 -3.51 -5.46 -16.31
CA LEU A 32 -2.31 -6.26 -16.60
C LEU A 32 -2.47 -7.76 -16.29
N GLY A 33 -3.63 -8.20 -15.84
CA GLY A 33 -3.93 -9.62 -15.64
C GLY A 33 -3.79 -10.13 -14.20
N ALA A 34 -3.49 -9.28 -13.22
CA ALA A 34 -3.38 -9.71 -11.82
C ALA A 34 -4.75 -9.96 -11.16
N GLU A 35 -4.83 -10.95 -10.28
CA GLU A 35 -5.83 -10.98 -9.23
C GLU A 35 -5.55 -9.86 -8.24
N VAL A 36 -6.53 -8.99 -7.95
CA VAL A 36 -6.30 -7.81 -7.11
C VAL A 36 -7.17 -7.85 -5.86
N ILE A 37 -6.52 -7.77 -4.70
CA ILE A 37 -7.17 -7.62 -3.41
C ILE A 37 -7.17 -6.14 -3.05
N VAL A 38 -8.39 -5.58 -2.93
CA VAL A 38 -8.64 -4.17 -2.63
C VAL A 38 -8.81 -3.98 -1.13
N ASN A 39 -7.81 -3.45 -0.44
CA ASN A 39 -7.99 -3.08 0.97
C ASN A 39 -8.64 -1.70 1.09
N TYR A 40 -9.52 -1.59 2.06
CA TYR A 40 -10.15 -0.35 2.50
C TYR A 40 -10.39 -0.36 4.02
N SER A 41 -10.59 0.82 4.62
CA SER A 41 -10.92 0.95 6.04
C SER A 41 -12.38 1.38 6.29
N SER A 42 -12.91 2.30 5.49
CA SER A 42 -14.21 2.92 5.73
C SER A 42 -15.19 2.91 4.56
N SER A 43 -14.71 3.02 3.32
CA SER A 43 -15.58 3.24 2.14
C SER A 43 -15.86 1.93 1.40
N ASP A 44 -16.84 1.16 1.89
CA ASP A 44 -17.22 -0.14 1.32
C ASP A 44 -17.72 -0.03 -0.12
N GLU A 45 -18.60 0.94 -0.39
CA GLU A 45 -19.16 1.18 -1.72
C GLU A 45 -18.08 1.51 -2.74
N LYS A 46 -17.14 2.41 -2.41
CA LYS A 46 -16.02 2.74 -3.31
C LYS A 46 -15.10 1.54 -3.56
N ALA A 47 -14.89 0.69 -2.56
CA ALA A 47 -14.15 -0.56 -2.76
C ALA A 47 -14.90 -1.53 -3.69
N ASN A 48 -16.23 -1.62 -3.58
CA ASN A 48 -17.06 -2.40 -4.50
C ASN A 48 -16.94 -1.90 -5.95
N GLU A 49 -17.01 -0.60 -6.19
CA GLU A 49 -16.83 -0.04 -7.54
C GLU A 49 -15.50 -0.48 -8.17
N VAL A 50 -14.42 -0.50 -7.38
CA VAL A 50 -13.10 -0.88 -7.87
C VAL A 50 -13.07 -2.36 -8.24
N ILE A 51 -13.57 -3.25 -7.38
CA ILE A 51 -13.57 -4.69 -7.69
C ILE A 51 -14.47 -5.03 -8.87
N GLU A 52 -15.66 -4.41 -8.97
CA GLU A 52 -16.54 -4.63 -10.12
C GLU A 52 -15.87 -4.16 -11.42
N LYS A 53 -15.17 -3.03 -11.41
CA LYS A 53 -14.41 -2.57 -12.55
C LYS A 53 -13.29 -3.56 -12.93
N ILE A 54 -12.55 -4.10 -11.97
CA ILE A 54 -11.49 -5.10 -12.24
C ILE A 54 -12.09 -6.38 -12.85
N LYS A 55 -13.23 -6.81 -12.38
CA LYS A 55 -13.95 -7.96 -12.95
C LYS A 55 -14.28 -7.77 -14.43
N THR A 56 -14.56 -6.53 -14.89
CA THR A 56 -14.80 -6.25 -16.31
C THR A 56 -13.58 -6.52 -17.20
N PHE A 57 -12.37 -6.59 -16.64
CA PHE A 57 -11.14 -7.00 -17.34
C PHE A 57 -10.96 -8.53 -17.36
N GLY A 58 -11.92 -9.30 -16.82
CA GLY A 58 -11.86 -10.75 -16.73
C GLY A 58 -11.00 -11.26 -15.57
N GLN A 59 -10.59 -10.40 -14.63
CA GLN A 59 -9.75 -10.78 -13.52
C GLN A 59 -10.54 -11.00 -12.24
N LYS A 60 -10.06 -11.94 -11.39
CA LYS A 60 -10.56 -12.14 -10.05
C LYS A 60 -10.18 -10.94 -9.18
N SER A 61 -11.14 -10.44 -8.41
CA SER A 61 -10.92 -9.38 -7.43
C SER A 61 -11.91 -9.47 -6.30
N TYR A 62 -11.45 -9.16 -5.09
CA TYR A 62 -12.27 -9.04 -3.91
C TYR A 62 -11.72 -7.96 -2.96
N LYS A 63 -12.54 -7.56 -2.00
CA LYS A 63 -12.18 -6.54 -1.02
C LYS A 63 -11.92 -7.14 0.35
N VAL A 64 -10.99 -6.55 1.10
CA VAL A 64 -10.72 -6.91 2.49
C VAL A 64 -10.69 -5.64 3.34
N LYS A 65 -11.53 -5.61 4.37
CA LYS A 65 -11.62 -4.47 5.28
C LYS A 65 -10.64 -4.64 6.44
N PHE A 66 -9.67 -3.73 6.56
CA PHE A 66 -8.85 -3.57 7.76
C PHE A 66 -8.20 -2.19 7.81
N ASP A 67 -7.92 -1.73 9.03
CA ASP A 67 -7.07 -0.58 9.28
C ASP A 67 -5.61 -1.03 9.30
N VAL A 68 -4.77 -0.40 8.48
CA VAL A 68 -3.35 -0.74 8.39
C VAL A 68 -2.57 -0.42 9.67
N SER A 69 -3.09 0.45 10.54
CA SER A 69 -2.47 0.80 11.84
C SER A 69 -2.75 -0.21 12.95
N ASP A 70 -3.72 -1.10 12.76
CA ASP A 70 -4.11 -2.16 13.69
C ASP A 70 -3.38 -3.46 13.34
N GLU A 71 -2.47 -3.88 14.22
CA GLU A 71 -1.60 -5.03 13.99
C GLU A 71 -2.38 -6.35 13.86
N ASP A 72 -3.38 -6.56 14.72
CA ASP A 72 -4.17 -7.79 14.72
C ASP A 72 -5.06 -7.85 13.48
N ALA A 73 -5.68 -6.72 13.11
CA ALA A 73 -6.48 -6.62 11.89
C ALA A 73 -5.64 -6.90 10.63
N VAL A 74 -4.42 -6.37 10.56
CA VAL A 74 -3.49 -6.63 9.45
C VAL A 74 -3.10 -8.11 9.40
N ASN A 75 -2.70 -8.72 10.53
CA ASN A 75 -2.31 -10.12 10.57
C ASN A 75 -3.45 -11.04 10.09
N ASN A 76 -4.64 -10.87 10.67
CA ASN A 76 -5.82 -11.68 10.33
C ASN A 76 -6.22 -11.52 8.85
N ALA A 77 -6.16 -10.29 8.34
CA ALA A 77 -6.46 -10.04 6.93
C ALA A 77 -5.45 -10.71 5.99
N ILE A 78 -4.15 -10.65 6.29
CA ILE A 78 -3.13 -11.32 5.48
C ILE A 78 -3.31 -12.84 5.49
N GLU A 79 -3.59 -13.44 6.66
CA GLU A 79 -3.87 -14.88 6.76
C GLU A 79 -5.11 -15.27 5.94
N THR A 80 -6.18 -14.49 6.00
CA THR A 80 -7.38 -14.69 5.18
C THR A 80 -7.05 -14.64 3.68
N ILE A 81 -6.30 -13.64 3.23
CA ILE A 81 -5.88 -13.51 1.83
C ILE A 81 -5.05 -14.72 1.39
N ILE A 82 -4.13 -15.18 2.22
CA ILE A 82 -3.31 -16.36 1.90
C ILE A 82 -4.17 -17.63 1.81
N ASN A 83 -5.16 -17.78 2.69
CA ASN A 83 -6.07 -18.93 2.65
C ASN A 83 -6.95 -18.92 1.39
N GLU A 84 -7.37 -17.75 0.91
CA GLU A 84 -8.24 -17.61 -0.26
C GLU A 84 -7.49 -17.64 -1.60
N SER A 85 -6.35 -16.94 -1.70
CA SER A 85 -5.59 -16.77 -2.96
C SER A 85 -4.32 -17.63 -3.00
N GLY A 86 -3.94 -18.27 -1.91
CA GLY A 86 -2.76 -19.14 -1.80
C GLY A 86 -1.44 -18.39 -1.70
N LYS A 87 -1.37 -17.12 -2.09
CA LYS A 87 -0.15 -16.31 -2.14
C LYS A 87 -0.42 -14.82 -2.22
N ILE A 88 0.64 -14.03 -2.03
CA ILE A 88 0.70 -12.59 -2.40
C ILE A 88 2.02 -12.39 -3.15
N ASP A 89 1.95 -12.06 -4.45
CA ASP A 89 3.13 -11.78 -5.28
C ASP A 89 3.55 -10.31 -5.22
N ILE A 90 2.56 -9.40 -5.07
CA ILE A 90 2.74 -7.96 -5.10
C ILE A 90 2.03 -7.33 -3.90
N LEU A 91 2.77 -6.54 -3.11
CA LEU A 91 2.21 -5.68 -2.08
C LEU A 91 2.43 -4.22 -2.47
N VAL A 92 1.34 -3.44 -2.52
CA VAL A 92 1.41 -1.99 -2.66
C VAL A 92 0.94 -1.33 -1.38
N ASN A 93 1.87 -0.78 -0.61
CA ASN A 93 1.60 0.02 0.57
C ASN A 93 1.27 1.45 0.14
N ASN A 94 -0.01 1.73 -0.05
CA ASN A 94 -0.52 3.04 -0.49
C ASN A 94 -1.39 3.73 0.57
N ALA A 95 -2.01 3.00 1.49
CA ALA A 95 -2.84 3.60 2.54
C ALA A 95 -2.12 4.75 3.26
N GLY A 96 -2.82 5.86 3.45
CA GLY A 96 -2.27 7.03 4.11
C GLY A 96 -3.31 8.10 4.36
N ILE A 97 -3.01 8.96 5.31
CA ILE A 97 -3.82 10.12 5.71
C ILE A 97 -2.95 11.35 5.87
N THR A 98 -3.58 12.53 5.84
CA THR A 98 -2.98 13.81 6.25
C THR A 98 -3.71 14.36 7.48
N ARG A 99 -2.99 15.09 8.32
CA ARG A 99 -3.50 15.89 9.46
C ARG A 99 -2.65 17.14 9.55
N ASP A 100 -2.85 18.02 8.59
CA ASP A 100 -2.00 19.18 8.39
C ASP A 100 -2.24 20.23 9.48
N SER A 101 -1.15 20.72 10.05
CA SER A 101 -1.13 21.80 11.04
C SER A 101 0.28 22.37 11.16
N LEU A 102 0.40 23.68 11.39
CA LEU A 102 1.71 24.27 11.73
C LEU A 102 2.29 23.60 12.98
N LEU A 103 3.59 23.36 13.01
CA LEU A 103 4.25 22.59 14.07
C LEU A 103 3.85 23.05 15.49
N MET A 104 3.83 24.36 15.73
CA MET A 104 3.48 24.92 17.04
C MET A 104 2.02 24.68 17.46
N ARG A 105 1.13 24.32 16.53
CA ARG A 105 -0.29 24.07 16.77
C ARG A 105 -0.66 22.60 16.57
N MET A 106 0.28 21.78 16.11
CA MET A 106 0.06 20.36 15.85
C MET A 106 -0.17 19.63 17.17
N LYS A 107 -1.32 18.94 17.29
CA LYS A 107 -1.61 18.09 18.43
C LYS A 107 -0.87 16.77 18.32
N SER A 108 -0.47 16.18 19.46
CA SER A 108 0.16 14.85 19.49
C SER A 108 -0.70 13.78 18.80
N SER A 109 -2.03 13.84 18.95
CA SER A 109 -2.94 12.92 18.26
C SER A 109 -2.86 13.03 16.73
N GLN A 110 -2.69 14.24 16.19
CA GLN A 110 -2.52 14.43 14.73
C GLN A 110 -1.18 13.87 14.24
N TRP A 111 -0.15 13.96 15.06
CA TRP A 111 1.14 13.34 14.81
C TRP A 111 1.02 11.82 14.84
N ASP A 112 0.47 11.27 15.90
CA ASP A 112 0.33 9.83 16.11
C ASP A 112 -0.54 9.17 15.04
N ASP A 113 -1.68 9.77 14.69
CA ASP A 113 -2.58 9.28 13.62
C ASP A 113 -1.80 9.09 12.30
N VAL A 114 -1.02 10.11 11.91
CA VAL A 114 -0.30 10.10 10.65
C VAL A 114 0.85 9.08 10.68
N LEU A 115 1.63 9.03 11.76
CA LEU A 115 2.72 8.05 11.89
C LEU A 115 2.18 6.61 11.95
N ASN A 116 1.10 6.38 12.69
CA ASN A 116 0.49 5.07 12.82
C ASN A 116 -0.03 4.55 11.46
N THR A 117 -0.71 5.40 10.69
CA THR A 117 -1.23 4.97 9.39
C THR A 117 -0.13 4.91 8.33
N ASN A 118 0.66 6.01 8.16
CA ASN A 118 1.53 6.17 7.01
C ASN A 118 2.90 5.50 7.15
N LEU A 119 3.35 5.19 8.37
CA LEU A 119 4.64 4.55 8.63
C LEU A 119 4.47 3.18 9.29
N LYS A 120 3.82 3.12 10.46
CA LYS A 120 3.57 1.85 11.15
C LYS A 120 2.75 0.90 10.28
N GLY A 121 1.72 1.39 9.57
CA GLY A 121 0.91 0.58 8.65
C GLY A 121 1.74 -0.06 7.53
N VAL A 122 2.68 0.71 6.94
CA VAL A 122 3.63 0.18 5.93
C VAL A 122 4.50 -0.92 6.54
N PHE A 123 5.01 -0.71 7.75
CA PHE A 123 5.79 -1.71 8.49
C PHE A 123 4.96 -2.98 8.73
N LEU A 124 3.74 -2.86 9.26
CA LEU A 124 2.90 -4.01 9.59
C LEU A 124 2.54 -4.84 8.36
N CYS A 125 2.04 -4.21 7.30
CA CYS A 125 1.71 -4.91 6.06
C CYS A 125 2.93 -5.61 5.46
N THR A 126 4.08 -4.93 5.44
CA THR A 126 5.34 -5.52 4.95
C THR A 126 5.78 -6.69 5.83
N LYS A 127 5.74 -6.54 7.16
CA LYS A 127 6.12 -7.58 8.13
C LYS A 127 5.32 -8.88 7.91
N TYR A 128 4.01 -8.78 7.80
CA TYR A 128 3.17 -9.97 7.68
C TYR A 128 3.20 -10.57 6.28
N VAL A 129 3.19 -9.79 5.22
CA VAL A 129 3.28 -10.28 3.84
C VAL A 129 4.66 -10.91 3.57
N SER A 130 5.75 -10.31 4.07
CA SER A 130 7.10 -10.81 3.83
C SER A 130 7.34 -12.22 4.37
N LYS A 131 6.65 -12.66 5.42
CA LYS A 131 6.72 -14.04 5.92
C LYS A 131 6.39 -15.07 4.84
N PHE A 132 5.40 -14.78 4.01
CA PHE A 132 4.97 -15.64 2.91
C PHE A 132 5.87 -15.47 1.69
N MET A 133 6.23 -14.25 1.32
CA MET A 133 7.14 -13.98 0.20
C MET A 133 8.53 -14.62 0.42
N ILE A 134 9.03 -14.63 1.65
CA ILE A 134 10.30 -15.29 2.01
C ILE A 134 10.21 -16.81 1.76
N LYS A 135 9.10 -17.45 2.11
CA LYS A 135 8.86 -18.89 1.83
C LYS A 135 8.73 -19.14 0.32
N GLN A 136 8.04 -18.25 -0.40
CA GLN A 136 7.90 -18.29 -1.86
C GLN A 136 9.23 -18.05 -2.59
N ARG A 137 10.23 -17.42 -1.95
CA ARG A 137 11.46 -16.90 -2.54
C ARG A 137 11.19 -15.95 -3.73
N SER A 138 10.10 -15.22 -3.66
CA SER A 138 9.67 -14.29 -4.70
C SER A 138 8.69 -13.28 -4.09
N GLY A 139 8.78 -12.01 -4.51
CA GLY A 139 7.84 -10.96 -4.11
C GLY A 139 8.25 -9.59 -4.64
N LYS A 140 7.28 -8.70 -4.74
CA LYS A 140 7.46 -7.29 -5.09
C LYS A 140 6.72 -6.43 -4.07
N ILE A 141 7.43 -5.57 -3.37
CA ILE A 141 6.85 -4.62 -2.41
C ILE A 141 7.10 -3.21 -2.95
N ILE A 142 6.03 -2.45 -3.08
CA ILE A 142 6.05 -1.07 -3.56
C ILE A 142 5.45 -0.18 -2.48
N ASN A 143 6.25 0.74 -1.96
CA ASN A 143 5.83 1.68 -0.93
C ASN A 143 5.55 3.05 -1.56
N ILE A 144 4.34 3.56 -1.40
CA ILE A 144 4.00 4.91 -1.88
C ILE A 144 4.41 5.92 -0.81
N THR A 145 5.49 6.61 -1.07
CA THR A 145 5.97 7.74 -0.27
C THR A 145 5.47 9.06 -0.86
N SER A 146 6.22 10.13 -0.80
CA SER A 146 5.89 11.44 -1.35
C SER A 146 7.15 12.25 -1.55
N ILE A 147 7.13 13.18 -2.51
CA ILE A 147 8.15 14.24 -2.64
C ILE A 147 8.30 15.02 -1.33
N VAL A 148 7.21 15.21 -0.57
CA VAL A 148 7.21 15.88 0.73
C VAL A 148 8.09 15.16 1.75
N GLY A 149 8.25 13.85 1.66
CA GLY A 149 9.19 13.08 2.47
C GLY A 149 10.67 13.35 2.14
N LEU A 150 10.94 13.94 0.97
CA LEU A 150 12.31 14.30 0.53
C LEU A 150 12.64 15.75 0.83
N ILE A 151 11.71 16.68 0.60
CA ILE A 151 11.97 18.13 0.67
C ILE A 151 11.28 18.84 1.83
N GLY A 152 10.34 18.19 2.52
CA GLY A 152 9.48 18.82 3.52
C GLY A 152 8.38 19.68 2.92
N ASN A 153 7.39 20.05 3.77
CA ASN A 153 6.36 21.03 3.41
C ASN A 153 5.83 21.70 4.70
N PRO A 154 5.70 23.03 4.75
CA PRO A 154 5.12 23.72 5.89
C PRO A 154 3.72 23.16 6.24
N GLY A 155 3.45 22.94 7.53
CA GLY A 155 2.19 22.36 8.00
C GLY A 155 2.11 20.83 7.94
N GLN A 156 3.11 20.15 7.39
CA GLN A 156 3.13 18.69 7.21
C GLN A 156 4.29 17.99 7.93
N ALA A 157 4.66 18.46 9.12
CA ALA A 157 5.78 17.88 9.87
C ALA A 157 5.58 16.37 10.13
N ASN A 158 4.38 15.95 10.53
CA ASN A 158 4.00 14.55 10.74
C ASN A 158 4.05 13.74 9.43
N TYR A 159 3.47 14.25 8.36
CA TYR A 159 3.41 13.58 7.06
C TYR A 159 4.82 13.46 6.43
N SER A 160 5.60 14.55 6.46
CA SER A 160 7.00 14.54 5.99
C SER A 160 7.84 13.51 6.73
N ALA A 161 7.75 13.48 8.07
CA ALA A 161 8.48 12.52 8.90
C ALA A 161 8.08 11.06 8.58
N ALA A 162 6.77 10.78 8.45
CA ALA A 162 6.29 9.45 8.11
C ALA A 162 6.79 9.01 6.71
N LYS A 163 6.67 9.88 5.69
CA LYS A 163 7.07 9.55 4.32
C LYS A 163 8.58 9.44 4.15
N ALA A 164 9.37 10.23 4.88
CA ALA A 164 10.82 10.06 4.98
C ALA A 164 11.19 8.73 5.68
N GLY A 165 10.48 8.37 6.76
CA GLY A 165 10.64 7.09 7.43
C GLY A 165 10.39 5.89 6.51
N VAL A 166 9.38 5.96 5.64
CA VAL A 166 9.11 4.92 4.62
C VAL A 166 10.28 4.75 3.66
N ILE A 167 11.00 5.83 3.30
CA ILE A 167 12.17 5.74 2.42
C ILE A 167 13.30 4.95 3.09
N GLY A 168 13.61 5.27 4.37
CA GLY A 168 14.61 4.54 5.16
C GLY A 168 14.24 3.08 5.34
N PHE A 169 12.98 2.81 5.72
CA PHE A 169 12.43 1.48 5.86
C PHE A 169 12.54 0.66 4.57
N THR A 170 12.18 1.24 3.43
CA THR A 170 12.29 0.59 2.10
C THR A 170 13.73 0.13 1.82
N LYS A 171 14.71 1.01 2.05
CA LYS A 171 16.13 0.70 1.82
C LYS A 171 16.62 -0.47 2.70
N THR A 172 16.17 -0.53 3.95
CA THR A 172 16.50 -1.61 4.87
C THR A 172 15.88 -2.93 4.41
N CYS A 173 14.57 -2.95 4.17
CA CYS A 173 13.87 -4.15 3.69
C CYS A 173 14.43 -4.66 2.35
N ALA A 174 14.81 -3.77 1.43
CA ALA A 174 15.43 -4.17 0.18
C ALA A 174 16.71 -4.96 0.39
N LYS A 175 17.55 -4.55 1.35
CA LYS A 175 18.79 -5.27 1.70
C LYS A 175 18.50 -6.60 2.41
N GLU A 176 17.59 -6.60 3.38
CA GLU A 176 17.25 -7.79 4.17
C GLU A 176 16.63 -8.91 3.30
N PHE A 177 15.79 -8.54 2.33
CA PHE A 177 15.03 -9.50 1.55
C PHE A 177 15.68 -9.88 0.21
N ALA A 178 16.78 -9.21 -0.18
CA ALA A 178 17.46 -9.44 -1.46
C ALA A 178 17.82 -10.92 -1.70
N SER A 179 18.37 -11.60 -0.68
CA SER A 179 18.74 -13.02 -0.75
C SER A 179 17.56 -13.98 -0.89
N ARG A 180 16.34 -13.47 -0.72
CA ARG A 180 15.08 -14.21 -0.86
C ARG A 180 14.35 -13.91 -2.17
N GLY A 181 14.97 -13.17 -3.11
CA GLY A 181 14.37 -12.84 -4.39
C GLY A 181 13.21 -11.82 -4.30
N ILE A 182 13.12 -11.08 -3.20
CA ILE A 182 12.09 -10.07 -3.00
C ILE A 182 12.65 -8.68 -3.31
N ASN A 183 11.97 -7.94 -4.18
CA ASN A 183 12.31 -6.55 -4.47
C ASN A 183 11.44 -5.61 -3.64
N VAL A 184 12.06 -4.63 -3.01
CA VAL A 184 11.36 -3.59 -2.24
C VAL A 184 11.77 -2.22 -2.77
N ASN A 185 10.79 -1.46 -3.27
CA ASN A 185 11.01 -0.15 -3.86
C ASN A 185 10.03 0.88 -3.28
N ALA A 186 10.39 2.14 -3.39
CA ALA A 186 9.50 3.26 -3.06
C ALA A 186 9.29 4.16 -4.29
N ILE A 187 8.07 4.69 -4.40
CA ILE A 187 7.70 5.70 -5.38
C ILE A 187 7.34 6.96 -4.59
N ALA A 188 7.94 8.09 -4.96
CA ALA A 188 7.70 9.39 -4.36
C ALA A 188 6.91 10.29 -5.34
N PRO A 189 5.57 10.19 -5.39
CA PRO A 189 4.77 11.05 -6.25
C PRO A 189 4.97 12.52 -5.88
N GLY A 190 4.89 13.39 -6.88
CA GLY A 190 4.69 14.82 -6.68
C GLY A 190 3.23 15.13 -6.31
N PHE A 191 2.77 16.31 -6.70
CA PHE A 191 1.37 16.67 -6.51
C PHE A 191 0.50 15.93 -7.54
N ILE A 192 -0.36 15.06 -7.06
CA ILE A 192 -1.34 14.32 -7.87
C ILE A 192 -2.74 14.75 -7.40
N GLU A 193 -3.54 15.25 -8.31
CA GLU A 193 -4.92 15.65 -8.03
C GLU A 193 -5.75 14.41 -7.65
N THR A 194 -6.31 14.43 -6.44
CA THR A 194 -7.13 13.36 -5.87
C THR A 194 -8.13 13.94 -4.87
N GLU A 195 -9.00 13.12 -4.30
CA GLU A 195 -9.88 13.54 -3.19
C GLU A 195 -9.10 13.96 -1.91
N MET A 196 -7.80 13.70 -1.83
CA MET A 196 -6.94 14.06 -0.68
C MET A 196 -6.26 15.42 -0.90
N THR A 197 -6.12 15.87 -2.12
CA THR A 197 -5.51 17.13 -2.57
C THR A 197 -6.54 18.04 -3.21
#